data_ecd812dca6241d41243d6643458ff1ad
#
_entry.id   ecd812dca6241d41243d6643458ff1ad
#
_cell.length_a   1.000
_cell.length_b   1.000
_cell.length_c   1.000
_cell.angle_alpha   90.00
_cell.angle_beta   90.00
_cell.angle_gamma   90.00
#
_symmetry.space_group_name_H-M   'P 1'
#
loop_
_entity.id
_entity.type
_entity.pdbx_description
1 polymer ?
#
loop_
_entity_poly.entity_id
_entity_poly.type
_entity_poly.pdbx_seq_one_letter_code
_entity_poly.pdbx_strand_id
1 'polypeptide(L)'
;DEHQKSASLSPEKLKNWGGYKGEIIEYDMQCSTLDSYISKNNITSIDLMKIDVEMHEPEALKGFKKHLDLFKPIMMIEVLTQDIANQLKPLLPNDTYRIIHLSGPRNSKLIKDFIIDYDHYNFLVYHKDNDEKILELIDNFADFNPFN
;
A
#
# COMPACT_ATOMS: atom_id res chain seq x y z
N ASP A 1 28.83 -4.56 9.86
CA ASP A 1 28.05 -5.06 8.71
C ASP A 1 26.58 -5.05 9.11
N GLU A 2 25.87 -4.02 8.69
CA GLU A 2 24.44 -3.95 8.90
C GLU A 2 23.79 -4.93 7.90
N HIS A 3 23.35 -6.06 8.40
CA HIS A 3 22.54 -6.99 7.63
C HIS A 3 21.17 -6.37 7.39
N GLN A 4 20.94 -5.91 6.18
CA GLN A 4 19.62 -5.51 5.74
C GLN A 4 18.74 -6.78 5.77
N LYS A 5 17.81 -6.83 6.72
CA LYS A 5 16.88 -7.96 6.87
C LYS A 5 15.60 -7.61 6.12
N SER A 6 15.33 -8.30 5.03
CA SER A 6 14.04 -8.26 4.35
C SER A 6 13.30 -9.56 4.59
N ALA A 7 11.99 -9.48 4.74
CA ALA A 7 11.12 -10.63 4.88
C ALA A 7 10.13 -10.66 3.71
N SER A 8 9.90 -11.82 3.12
CA SER A 8 8.90 -12.01 2.06
C SER A 8 8.20 -13.34 2.23
N LEU A 9 6.95 -13.41 1.81
CA LEU A 9 6.19 -14.65 1.73
C LEU A 9 6.60 -15.52 0.52
N SER A 10 7.50 -15.03 -0.34
CA SER A 10 7.93 -15.72 -1.56
C SER A 10 9.46 -15.78 -1.63
N PRO A 11 10.09 -16.91 -1.26
CA PRO A 11 11.54 -17.07 -1.35
C PRO A 11 12.10 -16.81 -2.76
N GLU A 12 11.33 -17.15 -3.80
CA GLU A 12 11.72 -16.94 -5.20
C GLU A 12 11.81 -15.44 -5.56
N LYS A 13 10.91 -14.63 -5.01
CA LYS A 13 10.93 -13.18 -5.22
C LYS A 13 12.16 -12.56 -4.57
N LEU A 14 12.56 -13.01 -3.39
CA LEU A 14 13.79 -12.58 -2.72
C LEU A 14 15.05 -12.95 -3.53
N LYS A 15 15.11 -14.16 -4.10
CA LYS A 15 16.25 -14.61 -4.93
C LYS A 15 16.42 -13.75 -6.20
N ASN A 16 15.33 -13.27 -6.75
CA ASN A 16 15.31 -12.46 -7.97
C ASN A 16 15.48 -10.97 -7.69
N TRP A 17 15.49 -10.55 -6.44
CA TRP A 17 15.74 -9.18 -6.05
C TRP A 17 17.23 -8.85 -6.22
N GLY A 18 17.52 -7.96 -7.17
CA GLY A 18 18.84 -7.74 -7.73
C GLY A 18 19.95 -7.60 -6.71
N GLY A 19 20.73 -8.67 -6.56
CA GLY A 19 21.95 -8.67 -5.77
C GLY A 19 21.86 -9.29 -4.39
N TYR A 20 20.73 -9.86 -3.97
CA TYR A 20 20.69 -10.60 -2.69
C TYR A 20 21.64 -11.80 -2.73
N LYS A 21 22.65 -11.77 -1.85
CA LYS A 21 23.68 -12.83 -1.72
C LYS A 21 23.64 -13.52 -0.34
N GLY A 22 22.59 -13.23 0.44
CA GLY A 22 22.46 -13.75 1.79
C GLY A 22 21.87 -15.17 1.85
N GLU A 23 21.90 -15.76 3.04
CA GLU A 23 21.20 -17.01 3.33
C GLU A 23 19.70 -16.74 3.52
N ILE A 24 18.86 -17.55 2.88
CA ILE A 24 17.40 -17.50 3.06
C ILE A 24 17.04 -18.49 4.17
N ILE A 25 16.45 -17.96 5.23
CA ILE A 25 15.93 -18.79 6.33
C ILE A 25 14.41 -18.80 6.20
N GLU A 26 13.82 -19.99 6.12
CA GLU A 26 12.37 -20.18 6.01
C GLU A 26 11.78 -20.48 7.38
N TYR A 27 10.62 -19.87 7.66
CA TYR A 27 9.87 -20.10 8.87
C TYR A 27 8.41 -20.41 8.52
N ASP A 28 7.86 -21.46 9.13
CA ASP A 28 6.42 -21.72 9.07
C ASP A 28 5.67 -20.75 9.98
N MET A 29 4.75 -19.98 9.41
CA MET A 29 3.94 -19.03 10.16
C MET A 29 2.45 -19.22 9.85
N GLN A 30 1.62 -19.08 10.89
CA GLN A 30 0.18 -19.03 10.71
C GLN A 30 -0.23 -17.67 10.16
N CYS A 31 -0.93 -17.67 9.03
CA CYS A 31 -1.47 -16.47 8.41
C CYS A 31 -2.99 -16.37 8.65
N SER A 32 -3.47 -15.15 8.72
CA SER A 32 -4.90 -14.84 8.79
C SER A 32 -5.19 -13.65 7.88
N THR A 33 -6.42 -13.58 7.36
CA THR A 33 -6.86 -12.38 6.65
C THR A 33 -7.14 -11.24 7.62
N LEU A 34 -6.99 -9.99 7.17
CA LEU A 34 -7.38 -8.82 7.95
C LEU A 34 -8.86 -8.85 8.33
N ASP A 35 -9.73 -9.28 7.43
CA ASP A 35 -11.16 -9.43 7.70
C ASP A 35 -11.42 -10.38 8.89
N SER A 36 -10.73 -11.51 8.95
CA SER A 36 -10.84 -12.46 10.07
C SER A 36 -10.28 -11.88 11.37
N TYR A 37 -9.14 -11.20 11.29
CA TYR A 37 -8.50 -10.56 12.44
C TYR A 37 -9.39 -9.46 13.05
N ILE A 38 -9.92 -8.58 12.20
CA ILE A 38 -10.84 -7.50 12.58
C ILE A 38 -12.07 -8.05 13.28
N SER A 39 -12.71 -9.05 12.67
CA SER A 39 -13.91 -9.68 13.23
C SER A 39 -13.62 -10.36 14.57
N LYS A 40 -12.53 -11.09 14.69
CA LYS A 40 -12.12 -11.79 15.92
C LYS A 40 -11.81 -10.83 17.08
N ASN A 41 -11.25 -9.66 16.77
CA ASN A 41 -10.81 -8.70 17.79
C ASN A 41 -11.82 -7.53 17.98
N ASN A 42 -12.99 -7.58 17.34
CA ASN A 42 -14.02 -6.56 17.41
C ASN A 42 -13.50 -5.14 17.08
N ILE A 43 -12.62 -5.03 16.07
CA ILE A 43 -12.12 -3.74 15.60
C ILE A 43 -13.25 -3.05 14.82
N THR A 44 -13.60 -1.83 15.22
CA THR A 44 -14.74 -1.09 14.68
C THR A 44 -14.38 -0.05 13.63
N SER A 45 -13.10 0.37 13.55
CA SER A 45 -12.62 1.31 12.54
C SER A 45 -11.12 1.15 12.31
N ILE A 46 -10.67 1.55 11.13
CA ILE A 46 -9.25 1.76 10.79
C ILE A 46 -9.22 3.06 9.99
N ASP A 47 -8.52 4.07 10.49
CA ASP A 47 -8.39 5.38 9.84
C ASP A 47 -7.21 5.44 8.88
N LEU A 48 -6.10 4.78 9.24
CA LEU A 48 -4.85 4.79 8.48
C LEU A 48 -4.25 3.38 8.45
N MET A 49 -3.70 3.00 7.29
CA MET A 49 -3.03 1.72 7.10
C MET A 49 -1.76 1.90 6.26
N LYS A 50 -0.65 1.32 6.67
CA LYS A 50 0.52 1.10 5.80
C LYS A 50 0.47 -0.35 5.30
N ILE A 51 0.61 -0.54 3.98
CA ILE A 51 0.72 -1.85 3.33
C ILE A 51 2.07 -1.89 2.62
N ASP A 52 2.96 -2.71 3.16
CA ASP A 52 4.34 -2.88 2.72
C ASP A 52 4.71 -4.32 3.07
N VAL A 53 4.36 -5.22 2.16
CA VAL A 53 4.38 -6.68 2.38
C VAL A 53 5.14 -7.41 1.27
N GLU A 54 6.11 -6.70 0.68
CA GLU A 54 7.08 -7.27 -0.25
C GLU A 54 6.39 -8.04 -1.40
N MET A 55 5.63 -7.31 -2.21
CA MET A 55 4.94 -7.77 -3.42
C MET A 55 3.70 -8.68 -3.16
N HIS A 56 3.12 -8.61 -1.95
CA HIS A 56 1.87 -9.31 -1.60
C HIS A 56 0.73 -8.33 -1.25
N GLU A 57 0.82 -7.07 -1.70
CA GLU A 57 -0.18 -6.02 -1.47
C GLU A 57 -1.55 -6.40 -2.03
N PRO A 58 -1.67 -7.05 -3.22
CA PRO A 58 -2.96 -7.50 -3.73
C PRO A 58 -3.61 -8.57 -2.85
N GLU A 59 -2.84 -9.51 -2.31
CA GLU A 59 -3.32 -10.55 -1.39
C GLU A 59 -3.77 -9.95 -0.05
N ALA A 60 -3.01 -8.99 0.47
CA ALA A 60 -3.38 -8.26 1.68
C ALA A 60 -4.72 -7.53 1.51
N LEU A 61 -4.92 -6.81 0.39
CA LEU A 61 -6.18 -6.13 0.10
C LEU A 61 -7.34 -7.11 -0.16
N LYS A 62 -7.12 -8.22 -0.83
CA LYS A 62 -8.15 -9.27 -0.98
C LYS A 62 -8.60 -9.81 0.38
N GLY A 63 -7.66 -9.97 1.31
CA GLY A 63 -7.93 -10.37 2.69
C GLY A 63 -8.57 -9.31 3.58
N PHE A 64 -8.72 -8.08 3.08
CA PHE A 64 -9.35 -6.94 3.76
C PHE A 64 -10.64 -6.46 3.06
N LYS A 65 -11.06 -7.13 2.00
CA LYS A 65 -12.11 -6.66 1.09
C LYS A 65 -13.41 -6.26 1.79
N LYS A 66 -13.88 -7.05 2.77
CA LYS A 66 -15.13 -6.79 3.49
C LYS A 66 -15.08 -5.48 4.28
N HIS A 67 -13.97 -5.22 4.98
CA HIS A 67 -13.83 -4.04 5.84
C HIS A 67 -13.21 -2.84 5.10
N LEU A 68 -12.59 -3.05 3.95
CA LEU A 68 -12.08 -1.97 3.11
C LEU A 68 -13.20 -0.98 2.73
N ASP A 69 -14.32 -1.50 2.22
CA ASP A 69 -15.47 -0.67 1.83
C ASP A 69 -16.23 -0.10 3.06
N LEU A 70 -16.17 -0.79 4.20
CA LEU A 70 -16.84 -0.38 5.43
C LEU A 70 -16.07 0.73 6.17
N PHE A 71 -14.77 0.56 6.30
CA PHE A 71 -13.91 1.47 7.09
C PHE A 71 -13.32 2.60 6.25
N LYS A 72 -13.12 2.38 4.94
CA LYS A 72 -12.58 3.36 3.99
C LYS A 72 -11.29 4.03 4.49
N PRO A 73 -10.28 3.26 4.95
CA PRO A 73 -9.08 3.84 5.51
C PRO A 73 -8.30 4.63 4.46
N ILE A 74 -7.49 5.57 4.93
CA ILE A 74 -6.40 6.13 4.15
C ILE A 74 -5.27 5.11 4.16
N MET A 75 -4.79 4.71 2.99
CA MET A 75 -3.76 3.66 2.86
C MET A 75 -2.49 4.23 2.24
N MET A 76 -1.34 3.92 2.84
CA MET A 76 -0.05 4.09 2.20
C MET A 76 0.39 2.71 1.71
N ILE A 77 0.52 2.55 0.39
CA ILE A 77 0.83 1.27 -0.25
C ILE A 77 2.17 1.41 -0.97
N GLU A 78 3.10 0.50 -0.69
CA GLU A 78 4.31 0.35 -1.49
C GLU A 78 4.02 -0.52 -2.71
N VAL A 79 4.40 -0.06 -3.91
CA VAL A 79 4.17 -0.79 -5.16
C VAL A 79 5.47 -0.85 -5.95
N LEU A 80 6.14 -1.99 -5.88
CA LEU A 80 7.49 -2.16 -6.43
C LEU A 80 7.52 -2.48 -7.92
N THR A 81 6.45 -3.05 -8.46
CA THR A 81 6.44 -3.52 -9.86
C THR A 81 5.13 -3.20 -10.57
N GLN A 82 5.20 -3.10 -11.90
CA GLN A 82 4.00 -2.90 -12.73
C GLN A 82 3.03 -4.09 -12.64
N ASP A 83 3.52 -5.30 -12.39
CA ASP A 83 2.67 -6.48 -12.20
C ASP A 83 1.80 -6.35 -10.95
N ILE A 84 2.37 -5.93 -9.83
CA ILE A 84 1.61 -5.63 -8.60
C ILE A 84 0.62 -4.49 -8.84
N ALA A 85 1.04 -3.40 -9.52
CA ALA A 85 0.17 -2.30 -9.88
C ALA A 85 -1.07 -2.77 -10.68
N ASN A 86 -0.87 -3.62 -11.66
CA ASN A 86 -1.95 -4.19 -12.47
C ASN A 86 -2.91 -5.08 -11.67
N GLN A 87 -2.42 -5.79 -10.66
CA GLN A 87 -3.23 -6.60 -9.76
C GLN A 87 -4.01 -5.76 -8.74
N LEU A 88 -3.49 -4.62 -8.30
CA LEU A 88 -4.16 -3.68 -7.39
C LEU A 88 -5.30 -2.92 -8.06
N LYS A 89 -5.16 -2.59 -9.34
CA LYS A 89 -6.12 -1.78 -10.09
C LYS A 89 -7.58 -2.26 -10.00
N PRO A 90 -7.92 -3.54 -10.19
CA PRO A 90 -9.30 -4.01 -10.04
C PRO A 90 -9.81 -4.01 -8.60
N LEU A 91 -8.93 -3.94 -7.59
CA LEU A 91 -9.28 -3.88 -6.18
C LEU A 91 -9.55 -2.45 -5.71
N LEU A 92 -9.01 -1.45 -6.44
CA LEU A 92 -9.06 -0.03 -6.13
C LEU A 92 -9.55 0.77 -7.35
N PRO A 93 -10.81 0.61 -7.78
CA PRO A 93 -11.32 1.25 -8.99
C PRO A 93 -11.35 2.78 -8.87
N ASN A 94 -10.99 3.49 -9.95
CA ASN A 94 -10.79 4.94 -10.00
C ASN A 94 -12.06 5.79 -9.78
N ASP A 95 -13.22 5.22 -9.96
CA ASP A 95 -14.50 5.87 -9.67
C ASP A 95 -14.79 5.92 -8.16
N THR A 96 -14.08 5.13 -7.39
CA THR A 96 -14.25 4.98 -5.94
C THR A 96 -13.01 5.45 -5.16
N TYR A 97 -11.81 5.13 -5.65
CA TYR A 97 -10.55 5.44 -4.98
C TYR A 97 -9.76 6.53 -5.70
N ARG A 98 -9.02 7.30 -4.91
CA ARG A 98 -8.04 8.30 -5.37
C ARG A 98 -6.64 7.76 -5.07
N ILE A 99 -5.71 8.01 -5.98
CA ILE A 99 -4.32 7.57 -5.86
C ILE A 99 -3.43 8.80 -5.98
N ILE A 100 -2.60 9.05 -4.98
CA ILE A 100 -1.55 10.06 -5.00
C ILE A 100 -0.21 9.35 -5.04
N HIS A 101 0.59 9.60 -6.05
CA HIS A 101 1.97 9.13 -6.10
C HIS A 101 2.84 10.03 -5.21
N LEU A 102 3.50 9.45 -4.21
CA LEU A 102 4.30 10.17 -3.24
C LEU A 102 5.75 10.29 -3.73
N SER A 103 6.02 11.28 -4.57
CA SER A 103 7.35 11.57 -5.13
C SER A 103 8.02 12.80 -4.50
N GLY A 104 7.75 13.03 -3.22
CA GLY A 104 8.24 14.18 -2.43
C GLY A 104 7.23 15.32 -2.36
N PRO A 105 7.44 16.28 -1.44
CA PRO A 105 6.44 17.29 -1.09
C PRO A 105 5.93 18.14 -2.27
N ARG A 106 6.79 18.41 -3.24
CA ARG A 106 6.47 19.27 -4.40
C ARG A 106 6.14 18.51 -5.67
N ASN A 107 6.39 17.21 -5.71
CA ASN A 107 6.27 16.38 -6.91
C ASN A 107 5.17 15.32 -6.79
N SER A 108 4.57 15.17 -5.60
CA SER A 108 3.47 14.23 -5.40
C SER A 108 2.26 14.65 -6.21
N LYS A 109 1.61 13.69 -6.88
CA LYS A 109 0.54 13.97 -7.85
C LYS A 109 -0.61 13.01 -7.70
N LEU A 110 -1.83 13.55 -7.83
CA LEU A 110 -3.02 12.74 -8.07
C LEU A 110 -2.91 12.08 -9.44
N ILE A 111 -3.05 10.78 -9.49
CA ILE A 111 -2.92 9.98 -10.70
C ILE A 111 -4.12 9.04 -10.86
N LYS A 112 -4.34 8.56 -12.08
CA LYS A 112 -5.42 7.61 -12.38
C LYS A 112 -4.99 6.15 -12.22
N ASP A 113 -3.72 5.87 -12.46
CA ASP A 113 -3.16 4.52 -12.42
C ASP A 113 -1.83 4.54 -11.67
N PHE A 114 -1.45 3.43 -11.03
CA PHE A 114 -0.13 3.28 -10.46
C PHE A 114 0.93 3.37 -11.55
N ILE A 115 1.82 4.33 -11.44
CA ILE A 115 2.95 4.54 -12.34
C ILE A 115 4.21 4.20 -11.56
N ILE A 116 4.93 3.18 -11.99
CA ILE A 116 6.16 2.77 -11.32
C ILE A 116 7.27 3.71 -11.71
N ASP A 117 7.72 4.45 -10.73
CA ASP A 117 8.90 5.30 -10.75
C ASP A 117 9.96 4.63 -9.86
N TYR A 118 11.06 4.22 -10.43
CA TYR A 118 12.09 3.45 -9.72
C TYR A 118 12.77 4.20 -8.57
N ASP A 119 12.43 5.45 -8.35
CA ASP A 119 12.89 6.25 -7.20
C ASP A 119 11.82 6.39 -6.11
N HIS A 120 10.53 6.16 -6.45
CA HIS A 120 9.39 6.43 -5.54
C HIS A 120 8.32 5.35 -5.67
N TYR A 121 8.26 4.45 -4.71
CA TYR A 121 7.38 3.29 -4.71
C TYR A 121 6.13 3.45 -3.84
N ASN A 122 5.99 4.57 -3.12
CA ASN A 122 4.90 4.76 -2.17
C ASN A 122 3.74 5.57 -2.78
N PHE A 123 2.54 5.08 -2.55
CA PHE A 123 1.30 5.69 -3.00
C PHE A 123 0.35 5.90 -1.82
N LEU A 124 -0.26 7.08 -1.74
CA LEU A 124 -1.38 7.31 -0.85
C LEU A 124 -2.67 6.98 -1.61
N VAL A 125 -3.45 6.05 -1.07
CA VAL A 125 -4.71 5.61 -1.66
C VAL A 125 -5.82 5.82 -0.65
N TYR A 126 -6.92 6.44 -1.08
CA TYR A 126 -8.05 6.69 -0.20
C TYR A 126 -9.38 6.67 -0.95
N HIS A 127 -10.46 6.36 -0.24
CA HIS A 127 -11.82 6.42 -0.78
C HIS A 127 -12.23 7.88 -1.01
N LYS A 128 -12.95 8.17 -2.10
CA LYS A 128 -13.40 9.53 -2.45
C LYS A 128 -14.21 10.23 -1.36
N ASP A 129 -14.88 9.49 -0.48
CA ASP A 129 -15.59 10.07 0.67
C ASP A 129 -14.64 10.77 1.66
N ASN A 130 -13.33 10.56 1.54
CA ASN A 130 -12.31 11.22 2.33
C ASN A 130 -11.68 12.44 1.63
N ASP A 131 -12.20 12.89 0.48
CA ASP A 131 -11.64 14.02 -0.29
C ASP A 131 -11.48 15.27 0.60
N GLU A 132 -12.51 15.65 1.38
CA GLU A 132 -12.45 16.80 2.30
C GLU A 132 -11.38 16.63 3.39
N LYS A 133 -11.31 15.45 4.01
CA LYS A 133 -10.31 15.13 5.04
C LYS A 133 -8.88 15.22 4.51
N ILE A 134 -8.68 14.75 3.27
CA ILE A 134 -7.36 14.82 2.62
C ILE A 134 -7.01 16.27 2.28
N LEU A 135 -7.95 17.07 1.79
CA LEU A 135 -7.73 18.50 1.52
C LEU A 135 -7.33 19.26 2.80
N GLU A 136 -8.05 19.04 3.90
CA GLU A 136 -7.72 19.63 5.20
C GLU A 136 -6.30 19.24 5.68
N LEU A 137 -5.92 17.98 5.51
CA LEU A 137 -4.56 17.52 5.83
C LEU A 137 -3.51 18.23 4.96
N ILE A 138 -3.77 18.38 3.67
CA ILE A 138 -2.85 19.01 2.71
C ILE A 138 -2.67 20.49 3.02
N ASP A 139 -3.74 21.21 3.35
CA ASP A 139 -3.69 22.64 3.69
C ASP A 139 -2.81 22.94 4.92
N ASN A 140 -2.64 21.95 5.79
CA ASN A 140 -1.72 22.05 6.94
C ASN A 140 -0.25 21.84 6.57
N PHE A 141 0.06 21.42 5.34
CA PHE A 141 1.41 21.20 4.84
C PHE A 141 1.67 22.11 3.64
N ALA A 142 2.12 23.35 3.91
CA ALA A 142 2.25 24.43 2.93
C ALA A 142 3.02 24.08 1.63
N ASP A 143 3.87 23.05 1.65
CA ASP A 143 4.66 22.59 0.51
C ASP A 143 4.10 21.36 -0.22
N PHE A 144 3.00 20.79 0.28
CA PHE A 144 2.41 19.58 -0.30
C PHE A 144 1.06 19.89 -0.96
N ASN A 145 1.03 19.92 -2.29
CA ASN A 145 -0.23 20.04 -3.05
C ASN A 145 -0.22 19.11 -4.27
N PRO A 146 -0.77 17.89 -4.15
CA PRO A 146 -0.80 16.90 -5.22
C PRO A 146 -1.84 17.19 -6.31
N PHE A 147 -2.66 18.25 -6.16
CA PHE A 147 -3.74 18.60 -7.09
C PHE A 147 -3.37 19.72 -8.07
N ASN A 148 -2.16 20.29 -7.97
CA ASN A 148 -1.63 21.29 -8.89
C ASN A 148 -0.85 20.69 -10.05
#